data_fcf69ad321bc1bab969c14bd8d835e8c
#
_entry.id   fcf69ad321bc1bab969c14bd8d835e8c
#
_cell.length_a   1.000
_cell.length_b   1.000
_cell.length_c   1.000
_cell.angle_alpha   90.00
_cell.angle_beta   90.00
_cell.angle_gamma   90.00
#
_symmetry.space_group_name_H-M   'P 1'
#
loop_
_entity.id
_entity.type
_entity.pdbx_description
1 polymer ?
#
loop_
_entity_poly.entity_id
_entity_poly.type
_entity_poly.pdbx_seq_one_letter_code
_entity_poly.pdbx_strand_id
1 'polypeptide(L)'
;MNNPWLVISIGAILLFIMLILYFRKSDKNKIKAALTVGILLTVFDFILENIGKITGFWESFHGLIYIAYVPIEIFIICFFGGVMWSLILPSKRDDKFSVLFILLSIISATFLESKLVDIGLFGYGNGWTTFHALVAYSIIIFLMHETFYFSYAKFSKDKFNWLSPP
;
A
#
# COMPACT_ATOMS: atom_id res chain seq x y z
N MET A 1 -6.22 -19.50 -19.66
CA MET A 1 -5.94 -18.03 -19.56
C MET A 1 -5.44 -17.76 -18.15
N ASN A 2 -4.16 -17.47 -17.99
CA ASN A 2 -3.63 -17.11 -16.67
C ASN A 2 -3.83 -15.61 -16.49
N ASN A 3 -4.75 -15.21 -15.62
CA ASN A 3 -4.91 -13.80 -15.27
C ASN A 3 -3.79 -13.43 -14.27
N PRO A 4 -2.83 -12.56 -14.65
CA PRO A 4 -1.71 -12.22 -13.78
C PRO A 4 -2.14 -11.52 -12.50
N TRP A 5 -3.17 -10.68 -12.54
CA TRP A 5 -3.72 -10.03 -11.34
C TRP A 5 -4.23 -11.05 -10.32
N LEU A 6 -4.91 -12.11 -10.80
CA LEU A 6 -5.40 -13.19 -9.92
C LEU A 6 -4.23 -13.89 -9.22
N VAL A 7 -3.15 -14.18 -9.95
CA VAL A 7 -1.95 -14.81 -9.37
C VAL A 7 -1.32 -13.92 -8.31
N ILE A 8 -1.18 -12.62 -8.58
CA ILE A 8 -0.64 -11.64 -7.64
C ILE A 8 -1.53 -11.53 -6.40
N SER A 9 -2.86 -11.49 -6.58
CA SER A 9 -3.83 -11.42 -5.48
C SER A 9 -3.78 -12.65 -4.58
N ILE A 10 -3.71 -13.84 -5.16
CA ILE A 10 -3.56 -15.09 -4.39
C ILE A 10 -2.25 -15.07 -3.61
N GLY A 11 -1.15 -14.64 -4.24
CA GLY A 11 0.14 -14.47 -3.60
C GLY A 11 0.07 -13.50 -2.40
N ALA A 12 -0.60 -12.36 -2.55
CA ALA A 12 -0.80 -11.39 -1.48
C ALA A 12 -1.61 -11.99 -0.31
N ILE A 13 -2.68 -12.73 -0.59
CA ILE A 13 -3.48 -13.41 0.44
C ILE A 13 -2.66 -14.45 1.20
N LEU A 14 -1.92 -15.31 0.49
CA LEU A 14 -1.08 -16.34 1.11
C LEU A 14 0.01 -15.74 1.99
N LEU A 15 0.69 -14.71 1.50
CA LEU A 15 1.71 -13.99 2.26
C LEU A 15 1.10 -13.31 3.50
N PHE A 16 -0.09 -12.72 3.37
CA PHE A 16 -0.83 -12.15 4.49
C PHE A 16 -1.14 -13.20 5.55
N ILE A 17 -1.63 -14.37 5.17
CA ILE A 17 -1.92 -15.47 6.10
C ILE A 17 -0.64 -15.88 6.84
N MET A 18 0.48 -16.06 6.13
CA MET A 18 1.77 -16.39 6.73
C MET A 18 2.22 -15.33 7.74
N LEU A 19 2.10 -14.06 7.39
CA LEU A 19 2.48 -12.95 8.28
C LEU A 19 1.56 -12.85 9.49
N ILE A 20 0.25 -13.01 9.34
CA ILE A 20 -0.67 -13.05 10.49
C ILE A 20 -0.33 -14.20 11.45
N LEU A 21 -0.01 -15.37 10.93
CA LEU A 21 0.43 -16.49 11.75
C LEU A 21 1.74 -16.18 12.49
N TYR A 22 2.69 -15.53 11.83
CA TYR A 22 3.95 -15.09 12.42
C TYR A 22 3.72 -14.01 13.49
N PHE A 23 2.91 -12.99 13.19
CA PHE A 23 2.59 -11.90 14.10
C PHE A 23 1.44 -12.20 15.08
N ARG A 24 0.94 -13.46 15.14
CA ARG A 24 -0.19 -13.85 16.00
C ARG A 24 0.02 -13.50 17.48
N LYS A 25 1.27 -13.42 17.92
CA LYS A 25 1.65 -13.00 19.29
C LYS A 25 1.91 -11.48 19.40
N SER A 26 1.78 -10.74 18.31
CA SER A 26 2.02 -9.30 18.30
C SER A 26 0.94 -8.54 19.05
N ASP A 27 1.27 -7.32 19.40
CA ASP A 27 0.35 -6.36 20.01
C ASP A 27 -0.92 -6.19 19.15
N LYS A 28 -2.08 -6.47 19.77
CA LYS A 28 -3.40 -6.32 19.13
C LYS A 28 -3.64 -4.92 18.58
N ASN A 29 -3.07 -3.89 19.20
CA ASN A 29 -3.20 -2.50 18.77
C ASN A 29 -2.42 -2.27 17.47
N LYS A 30 -1.27 -2.92 17.32
CA LYS A 30 -0.50 -2.89 16.07
C LYS A 30 -1.27 -3.51 14.91
N ILE A 31 -1.95 -4.62 15.15
CA ILE A 31 -2.80 -5.27 14.13
C ILE A 31 -3.96 -4.34 13.73
N LYS A 32 -4.64 -3.70 14.70
CA LYS A 32 -5.72 -2.74 14.41
C LYS A 32 -5.21 -1.55 13.59
N ALA A 33 -4.05 -1.00 13.95
CA ALA A 33 -3.44 0.10 13.20
C ALA A 33 -3.11 -0.33 11.77
N ALA A 34 -2.55 -1.52 11.59
CA ALA A 34 -2.24 -2.07 10.27
C ALA A 34 -3.51 -2.27 9.41
N LEU A 35 -4.60 -2.78 9.98
CA LEU A 35 -5.89 -2.90 9.30
C LEU A 35 -6.42 -1.53 8.85
N THR A 36 -6.26 -0.48 9.68
CA THR A 36 -6.64 0.89 9.30
C THR A 36 -5.87 1.36 8.07
N VAL A 37 -4.57 1.09 8.00
CA VAL A 37 -3.74 1.44 6.83
C VAL A 37 -4.17 0.65 5.60
N GLY A 38 -4.47 -0.65 5.72
CA GLY A 38 -4.96 -1.46 4.61
C GLY A 38 -6.26 -0.91 4.02
N ILE A 39 -7.22 -0.53 4.87
CA ILE A 39 -8.48 0.09 4.43
C ILE A 39 -8.21 1.44 3.75
N LEU A 40 -7.38 2.29 4.38
CA LEU A 40 -7.04 3.60 3.83
C LEU A 40 -6.41 3.48 2.45
N LEU A 41 -5.40 2.60 2.31
CA LEU A 41 -4.72 2.38 1.04
C LEU A 41 -5.68 1.93 -0.04
N THR A 42 -6.58 0.99 0.27
CA THR A 42 -7.59 0.50 -0.68
C THR A 42 -8.53 1.61 -1.16
N VAL A 43 -9.02 2.45 -0.23
CA VAL A 43 -9.90 3.57 -0.59
C VAL A 43 -9.16 4.62 -1.40
N PHE A 44 -7.93 4.93 -1.00
CA PHE A 44 -7.11 5.93 -1.68
C PHE A 44 -6.74 5.49 -3.10
N ASP A 45 -6.32 4.24 -3.24
CA ASP A 45 -6.00 3.64 -4.54
C ASP A 45 -7.22 3.62 -5.47
N PHE A 46 -8.41 3.23 -4.95
CA PHE A 46 -9.65 3.30 -5.71
C PHE A 46 -9.92 4.69 -6.28
N ILE A 47 -9.71 5.73 -5.48
CA ILE A 47 -9.90 7.12 -5.92
C ILE A 47 -8.86 7.49 -6.99
N LEU A 48 -7.59 7.16 -6.76
CA LEU A 48 -6.51 7.47 -7.68
C LEU A 48 -6.64 6.74 -9.01
N GLU A 49 -6.96 5.45 -9.02
CA GLU A 49 -7.17 4.66 -10.24
C GLU A 49 -8.30 5.25 -11.10
N ASN A 50 -9.40 5.67 -10.48
CA ASN A 50 -10.49 6.33 -11.22
C ASN A 50 -10.05 7.68 -11.77
N ILE A 51 -9.31 8.49 -11.01
CA ILE A 51 -8.74 9.76 -11.48
C ILE A 51 -7.79 9.50 -12.66
N GLY A 52 -6.86 8.55 -12.52
CA GLY A 52 -5.90 8.20 -13.56
C GLY A 52 -6.58 7.84 -14.87
N LYS A 53 -7.61 6.99 -14.82
CA LYS A 53 -8.39 6.59 -16.00
C LYS A 53 -9.15 7.77 -16.61
N ILE A 54 -9.85 8.57 -15.80
CA ILE A 54 -10.65 9.72 -16.28
C ILE A 54 -9.76 10.79 -16.93
N THR A 55 -8.58 11.03 -16.34
CA THR A 55 -7.62 12.01 -16.89
C THR A 55 -6.76 11.45 -18.02
N GLY A 56 -6.80 10.14 -18.23
CA GLY A 56 -5.95 9.44 -19.20
C GLY A 56 -4.47 9.39 -18.80
N PHE A 57 -4.15 9.57 -17.53
CA PHE A 57 -2.77 9.49 -17.06
C PHE A 57 -2.29 8.05 -16.93
N TRP A 58 -3.12 7.16 -16.39
CA TRP A 58 -2.84 5.73 -16.30
C TRP A 58 -4.11 4.89 -16.30
N GLU A 59 -3.94 3.61 -16.56
CA GLU A 59 -5.03 2.63 -16.58
C GLU A 59 -4.51 1.23 -16.24
N SER A 60 -5.28 0.49 -15.46
CA SER A 60 -5.06 -0.93 -15.14
C SER A 60 -5.83 -1.83 -16.10
N PHE A 61 -5.16 -2.84 -16.68
CA PHE A 61 -5.72 -3.74 -17.68
C PHE A 61 -5.88 -5.18 -17.15
N HIS A 62 -6.68 -5.97 -17.87
CA HIS A 62 -6.80 -7.44 -17.68
C HIS A 62 -7.35 -7.90 -16.32
N GLY A 63 -8.10 -7.03 -15.58
CA GLY A 63 -8.85 -7.46 -14.40
C GLY A 63 -9.97 -8.45 -14.75
N LEU A 64 -10.35 -9.32 -13.80
CA LEU A 64 -11.49 -10.24 -13.96
C LEU A 64 -12.82 -9.49 -13.87
N ILE A 65 -12.94 -8.63 -12.87
CA ILE A 65 -14.13 -7.84 -12.59
C ILE A 65 -13.66 -6.41 -12.26
N TYR A 66 -14.37 -5.42 -12.78
CA TYR A 66 -14.08 -4.02 -12.50
C TYR A 66 -15.18 -3.40 -11.63
N ILE A 67 -14.77 -2.64 -10.63
CA ILE A 67 -15.65 -1.73 -9.88
C ILE A 67 -15.28 -0.31 -10.34
N ALA A 68 -16.17 0.34 -11.09
CA ALA A 68 -15.86 1.50 -11.90
C ALA A 68 -14.71 1.16 -12.89
N TYR A 69 -13.53 1.77 -12.74
CA TYR A 69 -12.39 1.51 -13.61
C TYR A 69 -11.29 0.66 -12.97
N VAL A 70 -11.52 0.12 -11.77
CA VAL A 70 -10.51 -0.57 -10.96
C VAL A 70 -10.77 -2.06 -10.93
N PRO A 71 -9.80 -2.90 -11.31
CA PRO A 71 -9.88 -4.34 -11.12
C PRO A 71 -10.06 -4.71 -9.63
N ILE A 72 -10.96 -5.66 -9.35
CA ILE A 72 -11.21 -6.10 -7.97
C ILE A 72 -9.97 -6.68 -7.30
N GLU A 73 -9.08 -7.24 -8.07
CA GLU A 73 -7.80 -7.79 -7.61
C GLU A 73 -6.89 -6.72 -7.00
N ILE A 74 -6.96 -5.49 -7.50
CA ILE A 74 -6.18 -4.36 -6.97
C ILE A 74 -6.65 -4.03 -5.54
N PHE A 75 -7.96 -4.08 -5.25
CA PHE A 75 -8.45 -3.90 -3.87
C PHE A 75 -7.83 -4.92 -2.91
N ILE A 76 -7.74 -6.17 -3.35
CA ILE A 76 -7.15 -7.26 -2.56
C ILE A 76 -5.66 -6.97 -2.31
N ILE A 77 -4.93 -6.60 -3.37
CA ILE A 77 -3.49 -6.30 -3.29
C ILE A 77 -3.24 -5.10 -2.39
N CYS A 78 -3.99 -4.01 -2.54
CA CYS A 78 -3.85 -2.80 -1.73
C CYS A 78 -4.18 -3.06 -0.27
N PHE A 79 -5.28 -3.76 0.02
CA PHE A 79 -5.66 -4.07 1.39
C PHE A 79 -4.59 -4.91 2.09
N PHE A 80 -4.28 -6.07 1.55
CA PHE A 80 -3.31 -6.97 2.16
C PHE A 80 -1.88 -6.41 2.14
N GLY A 81 -1.51 -5.73 1.04
CA GLY A 81 -0.23 -5.04 0.94
C GLY A 81 -0.06 -3.96 2.00
N GLY A 82 -1.06 -3.11 2.21
CA GLY A 82 -1.04 -2.07 3.23
C GLY A 82 -0.95 -2.63 4.65
N VAL A 83 -1.70 -3.71 4.94
CA VAL A 83 -1.63 -4.39 6.25
C VAL A 83 -0.24 -5.00 6.47
N MET A 84 0.27 -5.75 5.49
CA MET A 84 1.59 -6.41 5.59
C MET A 84 2.71 -5.40 5.77
N TRP A 85 2.72 -4.34 4.96
CA TRP A 85 3.68 -3.25 5.05
C TRP A 85 3.71 -2.64 6.45
N SER A 86 2.53 -2.35 7.02
CA SER A 86 2.39 -1.75 8.34
C SER A 86 2.84 -2.68 9.48
N LEU A 87 2.63 -4.00 9.35
CA LEU A 87 3.06 -4.97 10.36
C LEU A 87 4.60 -5.06 10.48
N ILE A 88 5.33 -4.74 9.42
CA ILE A 88 6.80 -4.73 9.42
C ILE A 88 7.34 -3.50 10.16
N LEU A 89 6.61 -2.38 10.18
CA LEU A 89 7.06 -1.17 10.86
C LEU A 89 7.37 -1.42 12.35
N PRO A 90 8.43 -0.80 12.90
CA PRO A 90 8.72 -0.86 14.33
C PRO A 90 7.64 -0.16 15.15
N SER A 91 7.55 -0.45 16.45
CA SER A 91 6.59 0.22 17.33
C SER A 91 6.96 1.67 17.62
N LYS A 92 8.21 2.07 17.40
CA LYS A 92 8.71 3.44 17.58
C LYS A 92 8.79 4.15 16.23
N ARG A 93 8.20 5.36 16.13
CA ARG A 93 8.13 6.14 14.90
C ARG A 93 9.50 6.58 14.39
N ASP A 94 10.38 7.03 15.29
CA ASP A 94 11.66 7.64 14.93
C ASP A 94 12.81 6.62 14.82
N ASP A 95 12.47 5.36 14.56
CA ASP A 95 13.45 4.32 14.33
C ASP A 95 14.12 4.51 12.96
N LYS A 96 15.46 4.47 12.93
CA LYS A 96 16.25 4.56 11.68
C LYS A 96 15.81 3.50 10.66
N PHE A 97 15.34 2.34 11.13
CA PHE A 97 14.76 1.32 10.27
C PHE A 97 13.52 1.82 9.52
N SER A 98 12.65 2.63 10.15
CA SER A 98 11.47 3.18 9.47
C SER A 98 11.84 4.04 8.27
N VAL A 99 12.85 4.90 8.41
CA VAL A 99 13.31 5.76 7.30
C VAL A 99 13.84 4.93 6.14
N LEU A 100 14.72 3.96 6.45
CA LEU A 100 15.26 3.07 5.42
C LEU A 100 14.15 2.25 4.74
N PHE A 101 13.21 1.73 5.53
CA PHE A 101 12.09 0.94 5.04
C PHE A 101 11.16 1.74 4.14
N ILE A 102 10.88 3.02 4.47
CA ILE A 102 10.12 3.94 3.61
C ILE A 102 10.84 4.13 2.27
N LEU A 103 12.13 4.45 2.28
CA LEU A 103 12.89 4.68 1.04
C LEU A 103 12.91 3.43 0.15
N LEU A 104 13.19 2.26 0.74
CA LEU A 104 13.17 1.00 0.00
C LEU A 104 11.77 0.69 -0.55
N SER A 105 10.72 0.99 0.21
CA SER A 105 9.34 0.78 -0.24
C SER A 105 8.97 1.67 -1.44
N ILE A 106 9.36 2.96 -1.42
CA ILE A 106 9.13 3.88 -2.53
C ILE A 106 9.81 3.37 -3.80
N ILE A 107 11.09 3.02 -3.70
CA ILE A 107 11.87 2.51 -4.84
C ILE A 107 11.26 1.21 -5.37
N SER A 108 10.92 0.28 -4.47
CA SER A 108 10.35 -1.02 -4.85
C SER A 108 8.98 -0.87 -5.49
N ALA A 109 8.09 -0.03 -4.96
CA ALA A 109 6.77 0.22 -5.53
C ALA A 109 6.88 0.82 -6.94
N THR A 110 7.72 1.84 -7.12
CA THR A 110 7.97 2.45 -8.43
C THR A 110 8.55 1.45 -9.43
N PHE A 111 9.49 0.62 -9.01
CA PHE A 111 10.07 -0.42 -9.85
C PHE A 111 9.04 -1.49 -10.24
N LEU A 112 8.22 -1.95 -9.28
CA LEU A 112 7.17 -2.93 -9.55
C LEU A 112 6.14 -2.38 -10.54
N GLU A 113 5.70 -1.12 -10.37
CA GLU A 113 4.76 -0.50 -11.32
C GLU A 113 5.37 -0.43 -12.72
N SER A 114 6.65 -0.04 -12.86
CA SER A 114 7.29 -0.05 -14.18
C SER A 114 7.30 -1.44 -14.81
N LYS A 115 7.44 -2.51 -14.01
CA LYS A 115 7.33 -3.89 -14.50
C LYS A 115 5.91 -4.27 -14.89
N LEU A 116 4.90 -3.77 -14.19
CA LEU A 116 3.50 -3.96 -14.59
C LEU A 116 3.21 -3.28 -15.94
N VAL A 117 3.82 -2.12 -16.20
CA VAL A 117 3.75 -1.45 -17.51
C VAL A 117 4.45 -2.29 -18.59
N ASP A 118 5.66 -2.79 -18.32
CA ASP A 118 6.43 -3.62 -19.27
C ASP A 118 5.65 -4.86 -19.72
N ILE A 119 4.87 -5.47 -18.84
CA ILE A 119 4.07 -6.67 -19.14
C ILE A 119 2.62 -6.38 -19.57
N GLY A 120 2.27 -5.11 -19.73
CA GLY A 120 0.96 -4.67 -20.23
C GLY A 120 -0.21 -4.81 -19.25
N LEU A 121 0.06 -4.92 -17.94
CA LEU A 121 -0.98 -4.91 -16.90
C LEU A 121 -1.36 -3.49 -16.47
N PHE A 122 -0.49 -2.53 -16.73
CA PHE A 122 -0.67 -1.13 -16.43
C PHE A 122 -0.20 -0.29 -17.62
N GLY A 123 -0.82 0.83 -17.86
CA GLY A 123 -0.45 1.72 -18.98
C GLY A 123 -0.36 3.16 -18.55
N TYR A 124 0.63 3.88 -19.07
CA TYR A 124 0.77 5.32 -18.90
C TYR A 124 0.24 6.06 -20.13
N GLY A 125 -0.36 7.22 -19.89
CA GLY A 125 -0.85 8.13 -20.94
C GLY A 125 -0.68 9.59 -20.53
N ASN A 126 -1.02 10.50 -21.41
CA ASN A 126 -1.06 11.95 -21.18
C ASN A 126 0.19 12.52 -20.47
N GLY A 127 1.38 12.00 -20.80
CA GLY A 127 2.65 12.47 -20.24
C GLY A 127 2.97 11.95 -18.83
N TRP A 128 2.18 11.01 -18.28
CA TRP A 128 2.55 10.31 -17.06
C TRP A 128 3.80 9.46 -17.30
N THR A 129 4.67 9.42 -16.33
CA THR A 129 5.95 8.70 -16.42
C THR A 129 6.29 8.04 -15.09
N THR A 130 7.27 7.15 -15.08
CA THR A 130 7.80 6.53 -13.86
C THR A 130 8.24 7.57 -12.80
N PHE A 131 8.66 8.78 -13.23
CA PHE A 131 8.98 9.85 -12.28
C PHE A 131 7.72 10.34 -11.53
N HIS A 132 6.59 10.49 -12.23
CA HIS A 132 5.31 10.85 -11.58
C HIS A 132 4.87 9.76 -10.62
N ALA A 133 5.04 8.48 -10.99
CA ALA A 133 4.79 7.34 -10.12
C ALA A 133 5.66 7.38 -8.85
N LEU A 134 6.97 7.70 -8.99
CA LEU A 134 7.87 7.86 -7.84
C LEU A 134 7.36 8.93 -6.87
N VAL A 135 6.92 10.08 -7.38
CA VAL A 135 6.36 11.16 -6.55
C VAL A 135 5.06 10.71 -5.88
N ALA A 136 4.17 10.05 -6.61
CA ALA A 136 2.92 9.53 -6.08
C ALA A 136 3.16 8.51 -4.95
N TYR A 137 4.05 7.53 -5.16
CA TYR A 137 4.41 6.56 -4.11
C TYR A 137 5.08 7.20 -2.90
N SER A 138 5.87 8.26 -3.10
CA SER A 138 6.45 8.99 -1.97
C SER A 138 5.37 9.58 -1.07
N ILE A 139 4.34 10.15 -1.65
CA ILE A 139 3.19 10.71 -0.91
C ILE A 139 2.38 9.60 -0.25
N ILE A 140 2.04 8.54 -0.99
CA ILE A 140 1.22 7.43 -0.50
C ILE A 140 1.90 6.73 0.68
N ILE A 141 3.17 6.37 0.54
CA ILE A 141 3.92 5.63 1.58
C ILE A 141 4.12 6.50 2.82
N PHE A 142 4.35 7.81 2.65
CA PHE A 142 4.39 8.75 3.77
C PHE A 142 3.03 8.81 4.50
N LEU A 143 1.92 8.92 3.77
CA LEU A 143 0.58 8.91 4.37
C LEU A 143 0.28 7.60 5.09
N MET A 144 0.67 6.46 4.55
CA MET A 144 0.54 5.16 5.20
C MET A 144 1.31 5.12 6.52
N HIS A 145 2.56 5.62 6.52
CA HIS A 145 3.40 5.69 7.71
C HIS A 145 2.75 6.53 8.81
N GLU A 146 2.33 7.74 8.48
CA GLU A 146 1.68 8.63 9.46
C GLU A 146 0.36 8.05 9.97
N THR A 147 -0.44 7.45 9.09
CA THR A 147 -1.71 6.80 9.47
C THR A 147 -1.48 5.62 10.41
N PHE A 148 -0.43 4.82 10.17
CA PHE A 148 -0.08 3.72 11.06
C PHE A 148 0.22 4.21 12.47
N TYR A 149 1.13 5.16 12.63
CA TYR A 149 1.53 5.62 13.96
C TYR A 149 0.42 6.40 14.67
N PHE A 150 -0.35 7.20 13.94
CA PHE A 150 -1.53 7.86 14.49
C PHE A 150 -2.55 6.85 15.02
N SER A 151 -2.85 5.83 14.24
CA SER A 151 -3.81 4.78 14.62
C SER A 151 -3.27 3.93 15.77
N TYR A 152 -1.98 3.59 15.74
CA TYR A 152 -1.33 2.80 16.78
C TYR A 152 -1.37 3.54 18.12
N ALA A 153 -1.02 4.83 18.16
CA ALA A 153 -1.11 5.65 19.35
C ALA A 153 -2.55 5.75 19.90
N LYS A 154 -3.54 5.91 18.99
CA LYS A 154 -4.96 5.96 19.37
C LYS A 154 -5.44 4.64 19.99
N PHE A 155 -5.02 3.49 19.46
CA PHE A 155 -5.44 2.18 19.96
C PHE A 155 -4.68 1.76 21.23
N SER A 156 -3.43 2.17 21.41
CA SER A 156 -2.65 1.88 22.61
C SER A 156 -3.03 2.76 23.82
N LYS A 157 -3.90 3.76 23.62
CA LYS A 157 -4.25 4.79 24.63
C LYS A 157 -3.04 5.55 25.17
N ASP A 158 -1.89 5.44 24.54
CA ASP A 158 -0.75 6.25 24.87
C ASP A 158 -1.06 7.70 24.50
N LYS A 159 -0.81 8.62 25.43
CA LYS A 159 -0.85 10.05 25.14
C LYS A 159 0.32 10.35 24.23
N PHE A 160 0.09 10.22 22.93
CA PHE A 160 1.08 10.53 21.92
C PHE A 160 1.35 12.03 21.93
N ASN A 161 2.47 12.39 22.53
CA ASN A 161 2.92 13.78 22.56
C ASN A 161 3.59 14.08 21.20
N TRP A 162 2.80 14.60 20.24
CA TRP A 162 3.28 15.01 18.91
C TRP A 162 4.39 16.06 18.98
N LEU A 163 4.58 16.71 20.15
CA LEU A 163 5.41 17.90 20.35
C LEU A 163 6.62 17.66 21.27
N SER A 164 6.85 16.46 21.75
CA SER A 164 8.08 16.17 22.51
C SER A 164 9.16 15.69 21.52
N PRO A 165 10.15 16.54 21.20
CA PRO A 165 11.39 16.07 20.59
C PRO A 165 12.08 15.09 21.55
N PRO A 166 12.91 14.17 21.02
CA PRO A 166 13.67 13.20 21.81
C PRO A 166 14.56 13.85 22.83
#